data_f6c2bd5283e83c97acafd0044d8beb51
#
_entry.id   f6c2bd5283e83c97acafd0044d8beb51
#
_cell.length_a   1.000
_cell.length_b   1.000
_cell.length_c   1.000
_cell.angle_alpha   90.00
_cell.angle_beta   90.00
_cell.angle_gamma   90.00
#
_symmetry.space_group_name_H-M   'P 1'
#
loop_
_entity.id
_entity.type
_entity.pdbx_description
1 polymer ?
#
loop_
_entity_poly.entity_id
_entity_poly.type
_entity_poly.pdbx_seq_one_letter_code
_entity_poly.pdbx_strand_id
1 'polypeptide(L)'
;MKMTGAQTQMLKGIITNPDHPEFQGIFKQGDFWIATDRMSIFYFKKKPNLPICQGCDQNLVDLLDTPLSAREIKLPSIDFMVGVQNKASCERKHILPYELDAKAKVFINSKFMVRMMKVLPDVTVAICTTPKKPIVFHGFGDDYGVIFPMIHSDNSLYINHEGELISPNLGEEIIKEEDECNSIETVTSM
;
A
#
# COMPACT_ATOMS: atom_id res chain seq x y z
N MET A 1 -9.05 -9.67 16.59
CA MET A 1 -8.12 -8.75 17.31
C MET A 1 -8.84 -7.44 17.59
N LYS A 2 -8.57 -6.73 18.71
CA LYS A 2 -9.11 -5.38 18.93
C LYS A 2 -8.14 -4.39 18.28
N MET A 3 -8.62 -3.60 17.32
CA MET A 3 -7.79 -2.60 16.64
C MET A 3 -7.27 -1.57 17.63
N THR A 4 -6.03 -1.15 17.43
CA THR A 4 -5.43 -0.04 18.18
C THR A 4 -6.02 1.31 17.73
N GLY A 5 -5.84 2.35 18.54
CA GLY A 5 -6.23 3.71 18.16
C GLY A 5 -5.53 4.19 16.87
N ALA A 6 -4.24 3.84 16.69
CA ALA A 6 -3.48 4.18 15.49
C ALA A 6 -4.04 3.50 14.22
N GLN A 7 -4.37 2.22 14.30
CA GLN A 7 -5.02 1.50 13.18
C GLN A 7 -6.38 2.11 12.82
N THR A 8 -7.19 2.41 13.84
CA THR A 8 -8.49 3.06 13.66
C THR A 8 -8.36 4.43 12.99
N GLN A 9 -7.37 5.24 13.41
CA GLN A 9 -7.12 6.55 12.82
C GLN A 9 -6.63 6.44 11.36
N MET A 10 -5.79 5.46 11.07
CA MET A 10 -5.33 5.19 9.70
C MET A 10 -6.51 4.83 8.79
N LEU A 11 -7.39 3.94 9.23
CA LEU A 11 -8.57 3.54 8.48
C LEU A 11 -9.57 4.70 8.32
N LYS A 12 -9.71 5.56 9.32
CA LYS A 12 -10.52 6.79 9.17
C LYS A 12 -10.02 7.63 8.00
N GLY A 13 -8.71 7.83 7.86
CA GLY A 13 -8.14 8.55 6.72
C GLY A 13 -8.43 7.90 5.36
N ILE A 14 -8.64 6.58 5.31
CA ILE A 14 -9.00 5.86 4.08
C ILE A 14 -10.47 6.11 3.73
N ILE A 15 -11.38 5.91 4.69
CA ILE A 15 -12.83 5.97 4.47
C ILE A 15 -13.41 7.40 4.49
N THR A 16 -12.60 8.41 4.65
CA THR A 16 -13.03 9.82 4.61
C THR A 16 -12.45 10.58 3.43
N ASN A 17 -11.95 9.86 2.42
CA ASN A 17 -11.42 10.48 1.22
C ASN A 17 -12.53 11.25 0.49
N PRO A 18 -12.43 12.59 0.35
CA PRO A 18 -13.46 13.39 -0.31
C PRO A 18 -13.61 13.10 -1.79
N ASP A 19 -12.57 12.56 -2.43
CA ASP A 19 -12.58 12.20 -3.85
C ASP A 19 -13.46 10.98 -4.13
N HIS A 20 -13.84 10.24 -3.08
CA HIS A 20 -14.62 9.01 -3.16
C HIS A 20 -15.72 8.95 -2.11
N PRO A 21 -16.74 9.84 -2.22
CA PRO A 21 -17.82 9.92 -1.23
C PRO A 21 -18.63 8.61 -1.12
N GLU A 22 -18.67 7.81 -2.19
CA GLU A 22 -19.33 6.51 -2.22
C GLU A 22 -18.69 5.43 -1.34
N PHE A 23 -17.45 5.68 -0.85
CA PHE A 23 -16.73 4.77 0.05
C PHE A 23 -16.52 5.35 1.46
N GLN A 24 -17.27 6.40 1.82
CA GLN A 24 -17.18 6.99 3.15
C GLN A 24 -17.83 6.09 4.20
N GLY A 25 -16.97 5.34 4.91
CA GLY A 25 -17.39 4.41 5.94
C GLY A 25 -16.99 2.96 5.61
N ILE A 26 -17.47 2.05 6.47
CA ILE A 26 -17.32 0.62 6.26
C ILE A 26 -18.65 0.01 5.86
N PHE A 27 -18.62 -1.05 5.10
CA PHE A 27 -19.83 -1.81 4.74
C PHE A 27 -19.61 -3.31 4.94
N LYS A 28 -20.69 -4.05 5.00
CA LYS A 28 -20.63 -5.50 5.16
C LYS A 28 -20.86 -6.20 3.82
N GLN A 29 -19.95 -7.12 3.47
CA GLN A 29 -20.10 -7.99 2.33
C GLN A 29 -19.79 -9.44 2.76
N GLY A 30 -20.78 -10.32 2.64
CA GLY A 30 -20.67 -11.66 3.17
C GLY A 30 -20.31 -11.66 4.66
N ASP A 31 -19.23 -12.34 5.00
CA ASP A 31 -18.73 -12.47 6.36
C ASP A 31 -17.81 -11.33 6.81
N PHE A 32 -17.46 -10.41 5.92
CA PHE A 32 -16.46 -9.40 6.17
C PHE A 32 -17.04 -7.98 6.26
N TRP A 33 -16.38 -7.16 7.07
CA TRP A 33 -16.50 -5.70 7.06
C TRP A 33 -15.38 -5.13 6.19
N ILE A 34 -15.74 -4.27 5.26
CA ILE A 34 -14.83 -3.75 4.24
C ILE A 34 -14.61 -2.26 4.45
N ALA A 35 -13.35 -1.84 4.35
CA ALA A 35 -12.93 -0.45 4.22
C ALA A 35 -12.09 -0.30 2.95
N THR A 36 -12.34 0.72 2.15
CA THR A 36 -11.63 0.91 0.86
C THR A 36 -11.51 2.37 0.47
N ASP A 37 -10.45 2.68 -0.31
CA ASP A 37 -10.26 3.92 -1.06
C ASP A 37 -10.13 3.65 -2.58
N ARG A 38 -10.65 2.52 -3.07
CA ARG A 38 -10.49 1.94 -4.41
C ARG A 38 -9.09 1.40 -4.73
N MET A 39 -8.04 1.95 -4.16
CA MET A 39 -6.65 1.53 -4.43
C MET A 39 -6.17 0.46 -3.45
N SER A 40 -6.79 0.45 -2.28
CA SER A 40 -6.57 -0.56 -1.25
C SER A 40 -7.90 -0.98 -0.62
N ILE A 41 -8.02 -2.26 -0.30
CA ILE A 41 -9.21 -2.82 0.33
C ILE A 41 -8.78 -3.57 1.57
N PHE A 42 -9.50 -3.38 2.66
CA PHE A 42 -9.27 -4.06 3.94
C PHE A 42 -10.52 -4.86 4.30
N TYR A 43 -10.33 -6.12 4.61
CA TYR A 43 -11.37 -7.07 5.00
C TYR A 43 -11.18 -7.48 6.45
N PHE A 44 -12.21 -7.29 7.27
CA PHE A 44 -12.20 -7.58 8.70
C PHE A 44 -13.32 -8.56 9.05
N LYS A 45 -13.01 -9.67 9.73
CA LYS A 45 -14.03 -10.57 10.28
C LYS A 45 -14.85 -9.91 11.39
N LYS A 46 -14.21 -9.03 12.17
CA LYS A 46 -14.90 -8.30 13.24
C LYS A 46 -15.11 -6.85 12.80
N LYS A 47 -16.31 -6.33 13.09
CA LYS A 47 -16.66 -4.95 12.79
C LYS A 47 -15.67 -3.97 13.44
N PRO A 48 -14.93 -3.16 12.66
CA PRO A 48 -14.15 -2.05 13.19
C PRO A 48 -15.08 -0.99 13.80
N ASN A 49 -14.56 -0.23 14.78
CA ASN A 49 -15.30 0.90 15.35
C ASN A 49 -15.18 2.13 14.43
N LEU A 50 -15.86 2.06 13.30
CA LEU A 50 -15.89 3.07 12.25
C LEU A 50 -17.30 3.32 11.77
N PRO A 51 -17.60 4.50 11.18
CA PRO A 51 -18.90 4.80 10.59
C PRO A 51 -19.28 3.75 9.52
N ILE A 52 -20.56 3.45 9.42
CA ILE A 52 -21.09 2.59 8.37
C ILE A 52 -21.40 3.46 7.15
N CYS A 53 -20.94 3.03 5.99
CA CYS A 53 -21.29 3.65 4.72
C CYS A 53 -22.75 3.40 4.42
N GLN A 54 -23.48 4.48 4.08
CA GLN A 54 -24.85 4.41 3.59
C GLN A 54 -24.82 4.54 2.07
N GLY A 55 -25.12 3.45 1.37
CA GLY A 55 -25.21 3.44 -0.10
C GLY A 55 -23.94 3.09 -0.85
N CYS A 56 -22.96 2.48 -0.19
CA CYS A 56 -21.81 1.89 -0.90
C CYS A 56 -22.27 0.82 -1.88
N ASP A 57 -21.75 0.89 -3.10
CA ASP A 57 -21.96 -0.15 -4.10
C ASP A 57 -21.33 -1.47 -3.61
N GLN A 58 -22.18 -2.44 -3.31
CA GLN A 58 -21.76 -3.74 -2.75
C GLN A 58 -21.17 -4.69 -3.81
N ASN A 59 -21.07 -4.27 -5.06
CA ASN A 59 -20.50 -5.04 -6.16
C ASN A 59 -18.96 -5.00 -6.21
N LEU A 60 -18.28 -4.78 -5.07
CA LEU A 60 -16.85 -5.06 -5.00
C LEU A 60 -16.66 -6.56 -5.23
N VAL A 61 -16.13 -6.84 -6.41
CA VAL A 61 -15.82 -8.19 -6.90
C VAL A 61 -15.10 -8.97 -5.81
N ASP A 62 -15.46 -10.24 -5.66
CA ASP A 62 -14.75 -11.19 -4.79
C ASP A 62 -13.32 -11.38 -5.35
N LEU A 63 -12.39 -10.54 -4.87
CA LEU A 63 -11.01 -10.50 -5.33
C LEU A 63 -10.16 -11.64 -4.77
N LEU A 64 -10.79 -12.55 -4.01
CA LEU A 64 -10.12 -13.62 -3.27
C LEU A 64 -9.94 -14.92 -4.05
N ASP A 65 -10.44 -15.02 -5.26
CA ASP A 65 -10.08 -16.14 -6.13
C ASP A 65 -8.57 -16.10 -6.42
N THR A 66 -7.83 -16.57 -5.43
CA THR A 66 -6.38 -16.74 -5.55
C THR A 66 -6.16 -18.01 -6.40
N PRO A 67 -5.66 -17.88 -7.64
CA PRO A 67 -5.42 -19.06 -8.47
C PRO A 67 -4.38 -19.98 -7.81
N LEU A 68 -4.45 -21.27 -8.09
CA LEU A 68 -3.52 -22.31 -7.59
C LEU A 68 -2.03 -22.02 -7.91
N SER A 69 -1.73 -21.10 -8.83
CA SER A 69 -0.38 -20.68 -9.22
C SER A 69 0.08 -19.38 -8.54
N ALA A 70 -0.49 -19.01 -7.42
CA ALA A 70 -0.12 -17.82 -6.70
C ALA A 70 1.29 -17.95 -6.10
N ARG A 71 2.05 -16.86 -6.17
CA ARG A 71 3.38 -16.77 -5.61
C ARG A 71 3.36 -15.99 -4.30
N GLU A 72 4.02 -16.55 -3.29
CA GLU A 72 4.27 -15.85 -2.05
C GLU A 72 5.50 -14.95 -2.16
N ILE A 73 5.36 -13.70 -1.71
CA ILE A 73 6.42 -12.71 -1.64
C ILE A 73 6.61 -12.35 -0.17
N LYS A 74 7.81 -12.57 0.34
CA LYS A 74 8.17 -12.11 1.69
C LYS A 74 8.26 -10.58 1.69
N LEU A 75 7.54 -9.96 2.60
CA LEU A 75 7.52 -8.51 2.69
C LEU A 75 8.76 -7.96 3.42
N PRO A 76 9.25 -6.78 3.00
CA PRO A 76 10.27 -6.06 3.75
C PRO A 76 9.74 -5.56 5.09
N SER A 77 10.62 -5.06 5.96
CA SER A 77 10.19 -4.45 7.22
C SER A 77 9.40 -3.15 6.97
N ILE A 78 8.56 -2.78 7.95
CA ILE A 78 7.80 -1.53 7.85
C ILE A 78 8.72 -0.31 7.82
N ASP A 79 9.82 -0.33 8.56
CA ASP A 79 10.79 0.78 8.60
C ASP A 79 11.47 0.96 7.25
N PHE A 80 11.83 -0.12 6.57
CA PHE A 80 12.32 -0.07 5.21
C PHE A 80 11.29 0.56 4.27
N MET A 81 10.02 0.13 4.35
CA MET A 81 8.96 0.68 3.50
C MET A 81 8.64 2.15 3.78
N VAL A 82 8.79 2.60 5.02
CA VAL A 82 8.70 4.03 5.38
C VAL A 82 9.85 4.81 4.72
N GLY A 83 11.08 4.28 4.73
CA GLY A 83 12.21 4.85 4.01
C GLY A 83 11.95 4.98 2.51
N VAL A 84 11.43 3.92 1.87
CA VAL A 84 11.02 3.91 0.45
C VAL A 84 9.94 4.98 0.18
N GLN A 85 8.93 5.08 1.04
CA GLN A 85 7.87 6.08 0.90
C GLN A 85 8.43 7.51 1.01
N ASN A 86 9.34 7.76 1.94
CA ASN A 86 9.97 9.08 2.11
C ASN A 86 10.80 9.44 0.88
N LYS A 87 11.60 8.52 0.37
CA LYS A 87 12.37 8.71 -0.86
C LYS A 87 11.45 9.02 -2.05
N ALA A 88 10.38 8.26 -2.23
CA ALA A 88 9.39 8.53 -3.27
C ALA A 88 8.73 9.91 -3.15
N SER A 89 8.53 10.41 -1.92
CA SER A 89 7.93 11.71 -1.65
C SER A 89 8.90 12.87 -1.92
N CYS A 90 10.20 12.69 -1.69
CA CYS A 90 11.23 13.70 -1.95
C CYS A 90 11.39 14.00 -3.45
N GLU A 91 11.19 13.05 -4.32
CA GLU A 91 11.29 13.21 -5.78
C GLU A 91 10.17 14.08 -6.41
N ARG A 92 9.30 14.62 -5.61
CA ARG A 92 8.28 15.69 -5.83
C ARG A 92 7.40 15.61 -7.07
N LYS A 93 7.65 14.73 -8.03
CA LYS A 93 6.97 14.82 -9.32
C LYS A 93 5.90 13.77 -9.56
N HIS A 94 6.04 12.59 -8.97
CA HIS A 94 5.09 11.49 -9.17
C HIS A 94 5.18 10.50 -8.01
N ILE A 95 4.13 9.74 -7.80
CA ILE A 95 4.17 8.58 -6.92
C ILE A 95 5.05 7.54 -7.63
N LEU A 96 6.29 7.38 -7.16
CA LEU A 96 7.19 6.38 -7.72
C LEU A 96 6.70 4.97 -7.39
N PRO A 97 6.63 4.07 -8.38
CA PRO A 97 6.37 2.67 -8.14
C PRO A 97 7.50 2.04 -7.33
N TYR A 98 7.16 1.20 -6.37
CA TYR A 98 8.10 0.32 -5.70
C TYR A 98 8.00 -1.09 -6.29
N GLU A 99 9.13 -1.66 -6.70
CA GLU A 99 9.21 -3.02 -7.22
C GLU A 99 9.10 -4.04 -6.08
N LEU A 100 7.91 -4.57 -5.87
CA LEU A 100 7.66 -5.57 -4.84
C LEU A 100 8.27 -6.93 -5.18
N ASP A 101 8.25 -7.31 -6.45
CA ASP A 101 8.82 -8.56 -6.95
C ASP A 101 9.54 -8.33 -8.30
N ALA A 102 10.86 -8.39 -8.26
CA ALA A 102 11.72 -8.22 -9.44
C ALA A 102 11.51 -9.32 -10.49
N LYS A 103 11.22 -10.58 -10.07
CA LYS A 103 11.04 -11.70 -11.01
C LYS A 103 9.74 -11.60 -11.78
N ALA A 104 8.65 -11.21 -11.10
CA ALA A 104 7.34 -11.06 -11.72
C ALA A 104 7.07 -9.62 -12.20
N LYS A 105 8.00 -8.68 -11.99
CA LYS A 105 7.82 -7.26 -12.33
C LYS A 105 6.55 -6.66 -11.75
N VAL A 106 6.33 -6.91 -10.47
CA VAL A 106 5.17 -6.42 -9.73
C VAL A 106 5.52 -5.11 -9.05
N PHE A 107 4.80 -4.05 -9.37
CA PHE A 107 4.99 -2.72 -8.83
C PHE A 107 3.79 -2.29 -8.01
N ILE A 108 4.05 -1.60 -6.89
CA ILE A 108 3.00 -1.06 -6.02
C ILE A 108 3.34 0.37 -5.60
N ASN A 109 2.33 1.08 -5.14
CA ASN A 109 2.53 2.36 -4.49
C ASN A 109 3.01 2.13 -3.04
N SER A 110 4.19 2.64 -2.70
CA SER A 110 4.78 2.50 -1.37
C SER A 110 3.90 3.07 -0.26
N LYS A 111 3.14 4.14 -0.52
CA LYS A 111 2.18 4.72 0.42
C LYS A 111 1.08 3.73 0.81
N PHE A 112 0.54 3.00 -0.17
CA PHE A 112 -0.49 1.99 0.12
C PHE A 112 0.10 0.78 0.84
N MET A 113 1.32 0.39 0.50
CA MET A 113 2.05 -0.67 1.19
C MET A 113 2.28 -0.33 2.67
N VAL A 114 2.83 0.85 2.97
CA VAL A 114 3.04 1.30 4.36
C VAL A 114 1.71 1.35 5.12
N ARG A 115 0.65 1.83 4.48
CA ARG A 115 -0.68 1.86 5.06
C ARG A 115 -1.19 0.45 5.37
N MET A 116 -1.03 -0.48 4.44
CA MET A 116 -1.40 -1.89 4.60
C MET A 116 -0.70 -2.50 5.81
N MET A 117 0.63 -2.35 5.91
CA MET A 117 1.43 -2.89 7.00
C MET A 117 1.11 -2.24 8.36
N LYS A 118 0.68 -0.98 8.40
CA LYS A 118 0.25 -0.30 9.63
C LYS A 118 -1.14 -0.76 10.10
N VAL A 119 -2.04 -1.05 9.19
CA VAL A 119 -3.39 -1.55 9.51
C VAL A 119 -3.36 -3.03 9.86
N LEU A 120 -2.54 -3.81 9.16
CA LEU A 120 -2.33 -5.24 9.36
C LEU A 120 -0.87 -5.48 9.77
N PRO A 121 -0.46 -5.20 11.03
CA PRO A 121 0.94 -5.17 11.44
C PRO A 121 1.62 -6.55 11.41
N ASP A 122 0.83 -7.62 11.45
CA ASP A 122 1.35 -9.00 11.45
C ASP A 122 1.50 -9.58 10.03
N VAL A 123 1.29 -8.75 9.01
CA VAL A 123 1.50 -9.15 7.62
C VAL A 123 2.99 -9.27 7.32
N THR A 124 3.41 -10.46 6.95
CA THR A 124 4.81 -10.76 6.56
C THR A 124 4.93 -11.29 5.15
N VAL A 125 3.81 -11.65 4.53
CA VAL A 125 3.75 -12.26 3.20
C VAL A 125 2.63 -11.62 2.39
N ALA A 126 2.89 -11.39 1.12
CA ALA A 126 1.89 -11.05 0.13
C ALA A 126 1.76 -12.18 -0.90
N ILE A 127 0.56 -12.34 -1.43
CA ILE A 127 0.27 -13.32 -2.48
C ILE A 127 0.02 -12.56 -3.78
N CYS A 128 0.80 -12.88 -4.80
CA CYS A 128 0.69 -12.31 -6.13
C CYS A 128 0.58 -13.41 -7.18
N THR A 129 -0.26 -13.19 -8.18
CA THR A 129 -0.42 -14.13 -9.31
C THR A 129 0.24 -13.62 -10.57
N THR A 130 -0.02 -12.37 -10.92
CA THR A 130 0.55 -11.69 -12.09
C THR A 130 0.71 -10.21 -11.81
N PRO A 131 1.56 -9.47 -12.58
CA PRO A 131 1.76 -8.03 -12.41
C PRO A 131 0.49 -7.17 -12.54
N LYS A 132 -0.57 -7.72 -13.12
CA LYS A 132 -1.81 -6.99 -13.41
C LYS A 132 -2.96 -7.33 -12.46
N LYS A 133 -2.78 -8.35 -11.61
CA LYS A 133 -3.83 -8.77 -10.67
C LYS A 133 -3.60 -8.18 -9.27
N PRO A 134 -4.67 -8.00 -8.48
CA PRO A 134 -4.56 -7.54 -7.11
C PRO A 134 -3.61 -8.41 -6.29
N ILE A 135 -2.91 -7.77 -5.37
CA ILE A 135 -1.96 -8.39 -4.44
C ILE A 135 -2.66 -8.54 -3.10
N VAL A 136 -2.69 -9.77 -2.58
CA VAL A 136 -3.38 -10.09 -1.32
C VAL A 136 -2.37 -10.16 -0.18
N PHE A 137 -2.68 -9.48 0.91
CA PHE A 137 -1.89 -9.40 2.13
C PHE A 137 -2.65 -10.07 3.26
N HIS A 138 -2.17 -11.20 3.74
CA HIS A 138 -2.78 -11.90 4.85
C HIS A 138 -2.28 -11.36 6.18
N GLY A 139 -3.20 -10.83 6.98
CA GLY A 139 -2.96 -10.46 8.36
C GLY A 139 -3.07 -11.65 9.30
N PHE A 140 -3.04 -11.36 10.60
CA PHE A 140 -3.23 -12.37 11.63
C PHE A 140 -4.70 -12.77 11.73
N GLY A 141 -4.96 -14.07 11.74
CA GLY A 141 -6.32 -14.61 11.71
C GLY A 141 -6.94 -14.53 10.32
N ASP A 142 -8.20 -14.09 10.26
CA ASP A 142 -8.97 -14.04 9.01
C ASP A 142 -9.02 -12.63 8.39
N ASP A 143 -8.31 -11.66 8.97
CA ASP A 143 -8.26 -10.30 8.43
C ASP A 143 -7.21 -10.27 7.30
N TYR A 144 -7.53 -9.59 6.20
CA TYR A 144 -6.61 -9.45 5.08
C TYR A 144 -6.82 -8.13 4.36
N GLY A 145 -5.89 -7.80 3.47
CA GLY A 145 -5.98 -6.61 2.64
C GLY A 145 -5.60 -6.89 1.21
N VAL A 146 -6.00 -5.99 0.33
CA VAL A 146 -5.72 -6.06 -1.10
C VAL A 146 -5.20 -4.71 -1.57
N ILE A 147 -4.13 -4.72 -2.37
CA ILE A 147 -3.63 -3.55 -3.09
C ILE A 147 -3.64 -3.84 -4.58
N PHE A 148 -4.12 -2.87 -5.37
CA PHE A 148 -4.01 -2.95 -6.81
C PHE A 148 -2.60 -2.58 -7.25
N PRO A 149 -1.96 -3.40 -8.12
CA PRO A 149 -0.63 -3.11 -8.63
C PRO A 149 -0.65 -1.86 -9.50
N MET A 150 0.50 -1.19 -9.56
CA MET A 150 0.73 -0.09 -10.50
C MET A 150 1.17 -0.63 -11.85
N ILE A 151 0.65 -0.05 -12.92
CA ILE A 151 1.18 -0.27 -14.25
C ILE A 151 2.49 0.53 -14.35
N HIS A 152 3.59 -0.18 -14.61
CA HIS A 152 4.90 0.41 -14.82
C HIS A 152 5.32 0.22 -16.28
N SER A 153 5.84 1.28 -16.89
CA SER A 153 6.47 1.19 -18.22
C SER A 153 7.98 1.00 -18.05
N ASP A 154 8.59 0.20 -18.90
CA ASP A 154 10.03 -0.15 -18.83
C ASP A 154 10.96 1.08 -18.84
N ASN A 155 10.44 2.24 -19.27
CA ASN A 155 11.20 3.50 -19.36
C ASN A 155 10.88 4.49 -18.24
N SER A 156 10.15 4.11 -17.22
CA SER A 156 9.78 5.00 -16.11
C SER A 156 10.66 4.80 -14.89
N LEU A 157 10.84 5.88 -14.12
CA LEU A 157 11.51 5.83 -12.83
C LEU A 157 10.77 4.94 -11.85
N TYR A 158 11.49 4.15 -11.06
CA TYR A 158 10.93 3.34 -9.99
C TYR A 158 11.95 3.12 -8.86
N ILE A 159 11.51 2.64 -7.72
CA ILE A 159 12.36 2.19 -6.62
C ILE A 159 12.39 0.66 -6.67
N ASN A 160 13.59 0.07 -6.76
CA ASN A 160 13.74 -1.38 -6.79
C ASN A 160 13.48 -2.02 -5.41
N HIS A 161 13.48 -3.34 -5.35
CA HIS A 161 13.24 -4.10 -4.12
C HIS A 161 14.32 -3.89 -3.04
N GLU A 162 15.49 -3.35 -3.38
CA GLU A 162 16.56 -2.97 -2.47
C GLU A 162 16.42 -1.52 -1.95
N GLY A 163 15.45 -0.76 -2.46
CA GLY A 163 15.19 0.62 -2.07
C GLY A 163 15.99 1.65 -2.87
N GLU A 164 16.59 1.26 -4.01
CA GLU A 164 17.34 2.15 -4.87
C GLU A 164 16.46 2.76 -5.96
N LEU A 165 16.75 4.00 -6.33
CA LEU A 165 16.10 4.69 -7.43
C LEU A 165 16.69 4.20 -8.76
N ILE A 166 15.85 3.66 -9.61
CA ILE A 166 16.24 3.15 -10.93
C ILE A 166 15.68 4.07 -12.00
N SER A 167 16.56 4.52 -12.89
CA SER A 167 16.22 5.33 -14.07
C SER A 167 16.62 4.58 -15.34
N PRO A 168 15.72 3.87 -16.00
CA PRO A 168 16.05 3.05 -17.18
C PRO A 168 16.59 3.84 -18.38
N ASN A 169 16.30 5.15 -18.44
CA ASN A 169 16.71 6.00 -19.59
C ASN A 169 18.04 6.73 -19.43
N LEU A 170 18.63 6.72 -18.23
CA LEU A 170 19.96 7.25 -17.99
C LEU A 170 20.90 6.05 -18.02
N GLY A 171 21.52 5.78 -19.16
CA GLY A 171 22.55 4.76 -19.25
C GLY A 171 23.54 4.92 -18.09
N GLU A 172 23.57 3.94 -17.19
CA GLU A 172 24.50 3.68 -16.09
C GLU A 172 25.11 4.86 -15.29
N GLU A 173 24.51 6.03 -15.26
CA GLU A 173 24.87 7.03 -14.28
C GLU A 173 24.02 6.84 -13.00
N ILE A 174 24.59 6.09 -12.06
CA ILE A 174 24.14 6.05 -10.68
C ILE A 174 24.29 7.48 -10.12
N ILE A 175 23.19 8.21 -10.07
CA ILE A 175 23.15 9.49 -9.35
C ILE A 175 23.25 9.13 -7.86
N LYS A 176 24.50 9.15 -7.36
CA LYS A 176 24.76 9.26 -5.93
C LYS A 176 24.54 10.73 -5.56
N GLU A 177 23.30 11.13 -5.41
CA GLU A 177 22.98 12.39 -4.74
C GLU A 177 22.99 12.14 -3.23
N GLU A 178 24.06 12.67 -2.61
CA GLU A 178 24.20 12.76 -1.17
C GLU A 178 23.10 13.68 -0.59
N ASP A 179 22.44 13.20 0.43
CA ASP A 179 21.76 13.84 1.56
C ASP A 179 21.57 15.36 1.56
N GLU A 180 20.70 15.92 0.74
CA GLU A 180 20.18 17.27 0.96
C GLU A 180 18.83 17.34 1.69
N CYS A 181 18.24 16.22 2.04
CA CYS A 181 16.97 16.21 2.79
C CYS A 181 17.10 16.44 4.30
N ASN A 182 18.31 16.62 4.85
CA ASN A 182 18.53 16.73 6.30
C ASN A 182 18.73 18.17 6.83
N SER A 183 18.47 19.21 6.06
CA SER A 183 18.66 20.58 6.51
C SER A 183 17.37 21.38 6.68
N ILE A 184 16.37 20.82 7.34
CA ILE A 184 15.29 21.60 7.95
C ILE A 184 15.21 21.22 9.42
N GLU A 185 16.22 21.62 10.20
CA GLU A 185 16.05 21.83 11.64
C GLU A 185 16.95 22.98 12.09
N THR A 186 16.36 23.78 12.94
CA THR A 186 16.90 24.87 13.75
C THR A 186 17.00 26.25 13.09
N VAL A 187 15.86 26.95 13.04
CA VAL A 187 15.87 28.37 13.42
C VAL A 187 15.14 28.48 14.75
N THR A 188 15.92 28.35 15.80
CA THR A 188 15.52 28.67 17.16
C THR A 188 15.64 30.19 17.34
N SER A 189 14.54 30.78 17.76
CA SER A 189 14.36 32.00 18.60
C SER A 189 15.61 32.81 18.99
N MET A 190 15.62 34.09 18.66
CA MET A 190 15.91 35.20 19.57
C MET A 190 14.87 36.31 19.38
#